data_1f3f2be37c3931d6ca102fe52444729c
#
_entry.id   1f3f2be37c3931d6ca102fe52444729c
#
_cell.length_a   1.000
_cell.length_b   1.000
_cell.length_c   1.000
_cell.angle_alpha   90.00
_cell.angle_beta   90.00
_cell.angle_gamma   90.00
#
_symmetry.space_group_name_H-M   'P 1'
#
loop_
_entity.id
_entity.type
_entity.pdbx_description
1 polymer ?
#
loop_
_entity_poly.entity_id
_entity_poly.type
_entity_poly.pdbx_seq_one_letter_code
_entity_poly.pdbx_strand_id
1 'polypeptide(L)'
;MAALSPAAHALEHVTLTNGFSVDCAHHEVVGERVRLYSSPGDANYQEIPAAQIAAIEALPDPPAPVAVKPLTANAAPNAMPTVAEMNEMLAKAGTDHNIDAELLASVVKAESNFHVNAVSRVGARGLMQLMPGTAHELGVQDVNRADQNIAGGTKYLDSLLKLYKDDVRLALAAYNAGPAAVARYHGVPPYRETQLYVNRVVAEFNRRMAARTATDVASR
;
A
#
# COMPACT_ATOMS: atom_id res chain seq x y z
N MET A 1 14.88 43.00 1.87
CA MET A 1 14.38 41.84 2.63
C MET A 1 14.29 40.66 1.67
N ALA A 2 15.25 39.77 1.76
CA ALA A 2 15.27 38.55 0.91
C ALA A 2 14.34 37.51 1.55
N ALA A 3 13.33 37.07 0.83
CA ALA A 3 12.48 35.97 1.23
C ALA A 3 13.28 34.66 1.13
N LEU A 4 13.55 34.05 2.28
CA LEU A 4 14.05 32.67 2.31
C LEU A 4 12.93 31.76 1.79
N SER A 5 13.17 31.13 0.63
CA SER A 5 12.38 29.97 0.20
C SER A 5 12.56 28.86 1.23
N PRO A 6 11.48 28.13 1.61
CA PRO A 6 11.64 26.95 2.44
C PRO A 6 12.45 25.91 1.67
N ALA A 7 13.56 25.46 2.26
CA ALA A 7 14.34 24.36 1.73
C ALA A 7 13.43 23.13 1.61
N ALA A 8 13.40 22.51 0.43
CA ALA A 8 12.79 21.20 0.25
C ALA A 8 13.53 20.24 1.20
N HIS A 9 12.80 19.61 2.13
CA HIS A 9 13.39 18.63 3.02
C HIS A 9 13.45 17.30 2.27
N ALA A 10 14.67 16.90 1.86
CA ALA A 10 14.92 15.56 1.34
C ALA A 10 14.48 14.53 2.39
N LEU A 11 13.75 13.49 1.95
CA LEU A 11 13.43 12.35 2.80
C LEU A 11 14.72 11.59 3.16
N GLU A 12 14.75 11.01 4.35
CA GLU A 12 15.87 10.20 4.81
C GLU A 12 15.46 8.72 4.88
N HIS A 13 16.32 7.87 4.33
CA HIS A 13 16.18 6.43 4.36
C HIS A 13 17.03 5.85 5.49
N VAL A 14 16.39 5.28 6.50
CA VAL A 14 17.04 4.71 7.67
C VAL A 14 17.03 3.20 7.55
N THR A 15 18.20 2.60 7.37
CA THR A 15 18.39 1.16 7.35
C THR A 15 18.72 0.65 8.76
N LEU A 16 17.98 -0.36 9.22
CA LEU A 16 18.21 -0.99 10.50
C LEU A 16 19.16 -2.19 10.37
N THR A 17 19.85 -2.53 11.47
CA THR A 17 20.80 -3.66 11.54
C THR A 17 20.16 -5.03 11.28
N ASN A 18 18.83 -5.14 11.37
CA ASN A 18 18.07 -6.32 11.04
C ASN A 18 17.62 -6.39 9.54
N GLY A 19 18.09 -5.44 8.71
CA GLY A 19 17.77 -5.37 7.29
C GLY A 19 16.45 -4.67 6.95
N PHE A 20 15.72 -4.14 7.94
CA PHE A 20 14.56 -3.28 7.68
C PHE A 20 14.99 -1.85 7.41
N SER A 21 14.20 -1.14 6.61
CA SER A 21 14.36 0.29 6.39
C SER A 21 13.06 1.04 6.72
N VAL A 22 13.24 2.30 7.14
CA VAL A 22 12.14 3.23 7.44
C VAL A 22 12.50 4.58 6.83
N ASP A 23 11.57 5.15 6.06
CA ASP A 23 11.74 6.50 5.54
C ASP A 23 11.18 7.50 6.54
N CYS A 24 11.91 8.59 6.77
CA CYS A 24 11.49 9.69 7.63
C CYS A 24 11.76 11.04 6.96
N ALA A 25 11.04 12.06 7.41
CA ALA A 25 11.25 13.42 6.90
C ALA A 25 12.54 14.04 7.45
N HIS A 26 12.92 13.67 8.67
CA HIS A 26 14.19 14.00 9.31
C HIS A 26 14.36 13.13 10.56
N HIS A 27 15.58 13.07 11.05
CA HIS A 27 15.90 12.38 12.31
C HIS A 27 16.56 13.33 13.31
N GLU A 28 16.46 12.97 14.59
CA GLU A 28 17.14 13.63 15.71
C GLU A 28 17.80 12.60 16.60
N VAL A 29 19.07 12.79 16.91
CA VAL A 29 19.80 11.92 17.84
C VAL A 29 19.62 12.44 19.27
N VAL A 30 18.98 11.65 20.13
CA VAL A 30 18.72 11.99 21.53
C VAL A 30 19.36 10.94 22.44
N GLY A 31 20.59 11.20 22.87
CA GLY A 31 21.38 10.26 23.66
C GLY A 31 21.67 8.95 22.91
N GLU A 32 21.25 7.82 23.45
CA GLU A 32 21.41 6.50 22.82
C GLU A 32 20.23 6.11 21.89
N ARG A 33 19.33 7.04 21.60
CA ARG A 33 18.16 6.82 20.76
C ARG A 33 18.11 7.81 19.60
N VAL A 34 17.48 7.41 18.52
CA VAL A 34 17.22 8.25 17.36
C VAL A 34 15.71 8.38 17.19
N ARG A 35 15.23 9.60 17.06
CA ARG A 35 13.85 9.94 16.75
C ARG A 35 13.71 10.11 15.26
N LEU A 36 12.81 9.38 14.65
CA LEU A 36 12.46 9.46 13.24
C LEU A 36 11.12 10.16 13.10
N TYR A 37 11.08 11.28 12.40
CA TYR A 37 9.90 12.10 12.21
C TYR A 37 9.28 11.83 10.85
N SER A 38 7.98 11.56 10.81
CA SER A 38 7.26 11.24 9.56
C SER A 38 6.98 12.45 8.67
N SER A 39 7.02 13.66 9.23
CA SER A 39 6.78 14.92 8.51
C SER A 39 7.60 16.05 9.07
N PRO A 40 7.98 17.06 8.25
CA PRO A 40 8.64 18.27 8.74
C PRO A 40 7.71 19.05 9.69
N GLY A 41 8.14 19.25 10.93
CA GLY A 41 7.35 19.95 11.94
C GLY A 41 6.35 19.10 12.71
N ASP A 42 6.37 17.77 12.55
CA ASP A 42 5.52 16.85 13.30
C ASP A 42 6.00 16.69 14.74
N ALA A 43 5.05 16.63 15.67
CA ALA A 43 5.35 16.30 17.07
C ALA A 43 5.41 14.75 17.27
N ASN A 44 4.99 13.99 16.27
CA ASN A 44 4.97 12.53 16.31
C ASN A 44 6.27 11.97 15.74
N TYR A 45 6.95 11.18 16.53
CA TYR A 45 8.18 10.49 16.15
C TYR A 45 8.17 9.04 16.62
N GLN A 46 8.94 8.22 15.93
CA GLN A 46 9.28 6.86 16.39
C GLN A 46 10.68 6.86 16.96
N GLU A 47 10.86 6.38 18.19
CA GLU A 47 12.18 6.22 18.80
C GLU A 47 12.75 4.84 18.55
N ILE A 48 13.98 4.80 18.01
CA ILE A 48 14.74 3.57 17.76
C ILE A 48 16.08 3.68 18.49
N PRO A 49 16.56 2.61 19.15
CA PRO A 49 17.91 2.59 19.71
C PRO A 49 18.97 2.83 18.61
N ALA A 50 19.91 3.74 18.85
CA ALA A 50 20.94 4.07 17.85
C ALA A 50 21.75 2.82 17.41
N ALA A 51 21.94 1.86 18.31
CA ALA A 51 22.59 0.59 18.00
C ALA A 51 21.83 -0.30 17.00
N GLN A 52 20.57 -0.02 16.73
CA GLN A 52 19.76 -0.74 15.73
C GLN A 52 19.77 -0.07 14.36
N ILE A 53 20.43 1.08 14.23
CA ILE A 53 20.54 1.78 12.95
C ILE A 53 21.86 1.39 12.28
N ALA A 54 21.77 0.86 11.07
CA ALA A 54 22.92 0.48 10.24
C ALA A 54 23.40 1.64 9.37
N ALA A 55 22.45 2.41 8.78
CA ALA A 55 22.73 3.57 7.94
C ALA A 55 21.56 4.55 7.94
N ILE A 56 21.85 5.82 7.71
CA ILE A 56 20.90 6.88 7.39
C ILE A 56 21.39 7.55 6.13
N GLU A 57 20.61 7.52 5.06
CA GLU A 57 20.93 8.07 3.76
C GLU A 57 19.89 9.12 3.38
N ALA A 58 20.35 10.31 2.95
CA ALA A 58 19.44 11.30 2.37
C ALA A 58 19.01 10.82 0.98
N LEU A 59 17.72 10.66 0.76
CA LEU A 59 17.20 10.38 -0.58
C LEU A 59 17.31 11.67 -1.42
N PRO A 60 17.85 11.60 -2.64
CA PRO A 60 17.84 12.75 -3.53
C PRO A 60 16.40 13.16 -3.84
N ASP A 61 16.17 14.47 -3.91
CA ASP A 61 14.87 15.01 -4.33
C ASP A 61 14.40 14.27 -5.60
N PRO A 62 13.13 13.81 -5.64
CA PRO A 62 12.63 13.17 -6.84
C PRO A 62 12.75 14.13 -8.03
N PRO A 63 13.22 13.67 -9.20
CA PRO A 63 13.31 14.51 -10.38
C PRO A 63 11.96 15.13 -10.67
N ALA A 64 11.95 16.43 -11.01
CA ALA A 64 10.75 17.17 -11.35
C ALA A 64 9.87 16.35 -12.32
N PRO A 65 8.54 16.31 -12.14
CA PRO A 65 7.67 15.42 -12.87
C PRO A 65 7.83 15.66 -14.39
N VAL A 66 8.35 14.66 -15.08
CA VAL A 66 8.38 14.65 -16.55
C VAL A 66 6.93 14.56 -17.00
N ALA A 67 6.47 15.56 -17.75
CA ALA A 67 5.12 15.61 -18.30
C ALA A 67 4.87 14.38 -19.20
N VAL A 68 4.33 13.32 -18.63
CA VAL A 68 3.77 12.20 -19.38
C VAL A 68 2.45 12.65 -19.99
N LYS A 69 2.40 12.62 -21.32
CA LYS A 69 1.23 12.98 -22.12
C LYS A 69 0.04 12.13 -21.64
N PRO A 70 -1.12 12.72 -21.26
CA PRO A 70 -2.23 11.96 -20.75
C PRO A 70 -2.80 11.04 -21.83
N LEU A 71 -2.93 9.75 -21.57
CA LEU A 71 -3.88 8.90 -22.28
C LEU A 71 -5.28 9.39 -21.86
N THR A 72 -6.01 9.91 -22.85
CA THR A 72 -7.42 10.29 -22.86
C THR A 72 -8.06 10.52 -21.49
N ALA A 73 -7.92 11.78 -21.01
CA ALA A 73 -8.62 12.28 -19.84
C ALA A 73 -10.07 12.62 -20.22
N ASN A 74 -11.01 12.00 -19.52
CA ASN A 74 -12.33 12.59 -19.25
C ASN A 74 -12.91 12.06 -17.92
N ALA A 75 -12.13 12.11 -16.86
CA ALA A 75 -12.66 12.04 -15.49
C ALA A 75 -11.96 13.10 -14.64
N ALA A 76 -12.71 13.84 -13.84
CA ALA A 76 -12.17 14.72 -12.82
C ALA A 76 -11.23 13.91 -11.91
N PRO A 77 -10.08 14.45 -11.48
CA PRO A 77 -9.01 13.67 -10.83
C PRO A 77 -9.39 12.91 -9.55
N ASN A 78 -10.61 13.04 -9.05
CA ASN A 78 -11.12 12.35 -7.85
C ASN A 78 -12.59 11.93 -8.00
N ALA A 79 -13.10 11.78 -9.22
CA ALA A 79 -14.44 11.24 -9.43
C ALA A 79 -14.46 9.75 -9.04
N MET A 80 -15.50 9.33 -8.35
CA MET A 80 -15.71 7.92 -8.04
C MET A 80 -15.92 7.16 -9.35
N PRO A 81 -15.09 6.15 -9.68
CA PRO A 81 -15.25 5.40 -10.92
C PRO A 81 -16.61 4.67 -10.92
N THR A 82 -17.19 4.53 -12.07
CA THR A 82 -18.36 3.68 -12.28
C THR A 82 -18.00 2.22 -11.97
N VAL A 83 -19.01 1.38 -11.78
CA VAL A 83 -18.80 -0.07 -11.56
C VAL A 83 -18.07 -0.71 -12.76
N ALA A 84 -18.38 -0.25 -14.00
CA ALA A 84 -17.72 -0.75 -15.20
C ALA A 84 -16.22 -0.38 -15.22
N GLU A 85 -15.90 0.89 -14.99
CA GLU A 85 -14.51 1.37 -14.90
C GLU A 85 -13.72 0.67 -13.78
N MET A 86 -14.36 0.47 -12.63
CA MET A 86 -13.73 -0.26 -11.52
C MET A 86 -13.40 -1.70 -11.92
N ASN A 87 -14.34 -2.40 -12.56
CA ASN A 87 -14.13 -3.77 -13.02
C ASN A 87 -13.03 -3.85 -14.10
N GLU A 88 -12.96 -2.86 -15.01
CA GLU A 88 -11.92 -2.78 -16.02
C GLU A 88 -10.53 -2.59 -15.40
N MET A 89 -10.39 -1.67 -14.41
CA MET A 89 -9.14 -1.46 -13.68
C MET A 89 -8.68 -2.72 -12.95
N LEU A 90 -9.62 -3.42 -12.26
CA LEU A 90 -9.32 -4.65 -11.55
C LEU A 90 -8.94 -5.79 -12.50
N ALA A 91 -9.65 -5.93 -13.63
CA ALA A 91 -9.34 -6.93 -14.65
C ALA A 91 -7.97 -6.69 -15.28
N LYS A 92 -7.67 -5.42 -15.62
CA LYS A 92 -6.35 -5.04 -16.13
C LYS A 92 -5.24 -5.35 -15.13
N ALA A 93 -5.37 -4.90 -13.90
CA ALA A 93 -4.38 -5.14 -12.85
C ALA A 93 -4.19 -6.64 -12.58
N GLY A 94 -5.28 -7.41 -12.57
CA GLY A 94 -5.25 -8.86 -12.44
C GLY A 94 -4.50 -9.54 -13.57
N THR A 95 -4.74 -9.12 -14.82
CA THR A 95 -4.02 -9.64 -15.99
C THR A 95 -2.53 -9.31 -15.96
N ASP A 96 -2.18 -8.08 -15.60
CA ASP A 96 -0.79 -7.59 -15.56
C ASP A 96 0.06 -8.37 -14.52
N HIS A 97 -0.58 -8.90 -13.47
CA HIS A 97 0.08 -9.59 -12.34
C HIS A 97 -0.30 -11.06 -12.17
N ASN A 98 -1.09 -11.62 -13.09
CA ASN A 98 -1.62 -13.00 -13.01
C ASN A 98 -2.38 -13.27 -11.69
N ILE A 99 -3.18 -12.31 -11.24
CA ILE A 99 -4.04 -12.41 -10.06
C ILE A 99 -5.51 -12.36 -10.50
N ASP A 100 -6.36 -13.23 -9.95
CA ASP A 100 -7.79 -13.21 -10.27
C ASP A 100 -8.40 -11.86 -9.85
N ALA A 101 -9.11 -11.20 -10.79
CA ALA A 101 -9.75 -9.90 -10.56
C ALA A 101 -10.76 -9.94 -9.40
N GLU A 102 -11.40 -11.10 -9.15
CA GLU A 102 -12.30 -11.27 -8.02
C GLU A 102 -11.56 -11.30 -6.67
N LEU A 103 -10.31 -11.78 -6.65
CA LEU A 103 -9.47 -11.67 -5.46
C LEU A 103 -9.12 -10.20 -5.19
N LEU A 104 -8.71 -9.44 -6.22
CA LEU A 104 -8.44 -8.00 -6.10
C LEU A 104 -9.68 -7.24 -5.63
N ALA A 105 -10.84 -7.52 -6.23
CA ALA A 105 -12.11 -6.93 -5.82
C ALA A 105 -12.45 -7.24 -4.35
N SER A 106 -12.10 -8.45 -3.87
CA SER A 106 -12.33 -8.87 -2.49
C SER A 106 -11.42 -8.13 -1.51
N VAL A 107 -10.18 -7.88 -1.90
CA VAL A 107 -9.24 -7.04 -1.13
C VAL A 107 -9.77 -5.60 -1.07
N VAL A 108 -10.11 -4.97 -2.20
CA VAL A 108 -10.67 -3.61 -2.25
C VAL A 108 -11.94 -3.51 -1.39
N LYS A 109 -12.81 -4.53 -1.45
CA LYS A 109 -14.02 -4.60 -0.59
C LYS A 109 -13.67 -4.61 0.88
N ALA A 110 -12.66 -5.38 1.27
CA ALA A 110 -12.25 -5.50 2.67
C ALA A 110 -11.54 -4.24 3.19
N GLU A 111 -10.74 -3.58 2.34
CA GLU A 111 -9.92 -2.41 2.69
C GLU A 111 -10.74 -1.13 2.78
N SER A 112 -11.50 -0.82 1.75
CA SER A 112 -12.17 0.48 1.61
C SER A 112 -13.67 0.39 1.35
N ASN A 113 -14.22 -0.81 1.16
CA ASN A 113 -15.57 -0.97 0.64
C ASN A 113 -15.80 -0.20 -0.68
N PHE A 114 -14.77 -0.17 -1.56
CA PHE A 114 -14.73 0.59 -2.82
C PHE A 114 -14.74 2.12 -2.69
N HIS A 115 -14.42 2.68 -1.53
CA HIS A 115 -14.34 4.13 -1.36
C HIS A 115 -12.94 4.63 -1.76
N VAL A 116 -12.85 5.36 -2.87
CA VAL A 116 -11.57 5.87 -3.43
C VAL A 116 -10.83 6.82 -2.47
N ASN A 117 -11.55 7.56 -1.65
CA ASN A 117 -10.99 8.52 -0.72
C ASN A 117 -10.94 7.99 0.73
N ALA A 118 -11.00 6.67 0.93
CA ALA A 118 -10.92 6.08 2.24
C ALA A 118 -9.59 6.40 2.92
N VAL A 119 -9.65 6.79 4.20
CA VAL A 119 -8.47 7.04 5.04
C VAL A 119 -8.66 6.31 6.35
N SER A 120 -7.71 5.44 6.70
CA SER A 120 -7.71 4.74 7.98
C SER A 120 -7.21 5.62 9.13
N ARG A 121 -7.41 5.17 10.37
CA ARG A 121 -6.89 5.86 11.57
C ARG A 121 -5.37 5.91 11.62
N VAL A 122 -4.69 4.98 10.95
CA VAL A 122 -3.23 4.88 10.89
C VAL A 122 -2.65 5.51 9.62
N GLY A 123 -3.48 6.15 8.77
CA GLY A 123 -3.05 6.90 7.61
C GLY A 123 -2.99 6.10 6.30
N ALA A 124 -3.43 4.85 6.26
CA ALA A 124 -3.60 4.10 5.01
C ALA A 124 -4.67 4.74 4.13
N ARG A 125 -4.49 4.77 2.80
CA ARG A 125 -5.31 5.56 1.88
C ARG A 125 -5.76 4.79 0.64
N GLY A 126 -6.93 5.18 0.16
CA GLY A 126 -7.49 4.76 -1.13
C GLY A 126 -8.13 3.38 -1.13
N LEU A 127 -8.40 2.86 -2.32
CA LEU A 127 -9.16 1.62 -2.53
C LEU A 127 -8.51 0.39 -1.87
N MET A 128 -7.20 0.28 -1.94
CA MET A 128 -6.42 -0.84 -1.41
C MET A 128 -5.65 -0.46 -0.14
N GLN A 129 -5.97 0.69 0.49
CA GLN A 129 -5.44 1.15 1.78
C GLN A 129 -3.92 1.10 1.87
N LEU A 130 -3.25 1.75 0.91
CA LEU A 130 -1.79 1.83 0.92
C LEU A 130 -1.30 2.81 1.99
N MET A 131 -0.33 2.39 2.78
CA MET A 131 0.43 3.30 3.64
C MET A 131 1.26 4.25 2.78
N PRO A 132 1.47 5.52 3.18
CA PRO A 132 2.21 6.49 2.39
C PRO A 132 3.61 6.01 1.97
N GLY A 133 4.38 5.40 2.87
CA GLY A 133 5.69 4.83 2.55
C GLY A 133 5.60 3.75 1.46
N THR A 134 4.71 2.78 1.65
CA THR A 134 4.47 1.72 0.68
C THR A 134 4.01 2.27 -0.67
N ALA A 135 3.12 3.26 -0.68
CA ALA A 135 2.67 3.91 -1.92
C ALA A 135 3.85 4.55 -2.68
N HIS A 136 4.73 5.24 -1.97
CA HIS A 136 5.94 5.84 -2.54
C HIS A 136 6.87 4.78 -3.14
N GLU A 137 7.19 3.70 -2.40
CA GLU A 137 8.04 2.59 -2.87
C GLU A 137 7.46 1.92 -4.13
N LEU A 138 6.13 1.86 -4.24
CA LEU A 138 5.44 1.27 -5.39
C LEU A 138 5.33 2.22 -6.59
N GLY A 139 5.71 3.50 -6.43
CA GLY A 139 5.63 4.53 -7.46
C GLY A 139 4.25 5.14 -7.64
N VAL A 140 3.37 5.02 -6.63
CA VAL A 140 2.03 5.64 -6.61
C VAL A 140 2.18 7.13 -6.31
N GLN A 141 1.87 7.98 -7.28
CA GLN A 141 1.97 9.43 -7.15
C GLN A 141 0.76 10.05 -6.44
N ASP A 142 -0.43 9.51 -6.70
CA ASP A 142 -1.67 9.95 -6.06
C ASP A 142 -2.47 8.73 -5.59
N VAL A 143 -2.48 8.51 -4.29
CA VAL A 143 -3.18 7.39 -3.65
C VAL A 143 -4.71 7.49 -3.74
N ASN A 144 -5.26 8.66 -4.08
CA ASN A 144 -6.69 8.86 -4.26
C ASN A 144 -7.12 8.64 -5.73
N ARG A 145 -6.18 8.46 -6.64
CA ARG A 145 -6.47 8.00 -7.98
C ARG A 145 -6.69 6.49 -7.99
N ALA A 146 -7.89 6.08 -8.39
CA ALA A 146 -8.32 4.68 -8.38
C ALA A 146 -7.37 3.77 -9.18
N ASP A 147 -6.98 4.17 -10.39
CA ASP A 147 -6.08 3.44 -11.27
C ASP A 147 -4.69 3.23 -10.65
N GLN A 148 -4.12 4.29 -10.05
CA GLN A 148 -2.80 4.21 -9.42
C GLN A 148 -2.83 3.41 -8.12
N ASN A 149 -3.87 3.58 -7.32
CA ASN A 149 -4.01 2.87 -6.06
C ASN A 149 -4.21 1.36 -6.29
N ILE A 150 -5.06 0.97 -7.25
CA ILE A 150 -5.25 -0.44 -7.64
C ILE A 150 -3.95 -1.02 -8.20
N ALA A 151 -3.28 -0.32 -9.11
CA ALA A 151 -2.01 -0.81 -9.68
C ALA A 151 -0.94 -1.02 -8.60
N GLY A 152 -0.74 -0.04 -7.71
CA GLY A 152 0.22 -0.15 -6.60
C GLY A 152 -0.15 -1.26 -5.61
N GLY A 153 -1.41 -1.31 -5.17
CA GLY A 153 -1.87 -2.34 -4.23
C GLY A 153 -1.79 -3.76 -4.83
N THR A 154 -2.09 -3.90 -6.11
CA THR A 154 -1.93 -5.19 -6.82
C THR A 154 -0.48 -5.60 -6.91
N LYS A 155 0.43 -4.67 -7.27
CA LYS A 155 1.87 -4.92 -7.30
C LYS A 155 2.41 -5.36 -5.92
N TYR A 156 1.91 -4.75 -4.85
CA TYR A 156 2.26 -5.15 -3.49
C TYR A 156 1.76 -6.55 -3.16
N LEU A 157 0.49 -6.84 -3.44
CA LEU A 157 -0.09 -8.17 -3.23
C LEU A 157 0.64 -9.24 -4.05
N ASP A 158 1.00 -8.97 -5.29
CA ASP A 158 1.81 -9.85 -6.14
C ASP A 158 3.16 -10.19 -5.50
N SER A 159 3.86 -9.18 -4.97
CA SER A 159 5.13 -9.40 -4.27
C SER A 159 4.97 -10.31 -3.05
N LEU A 160 3.87 -10.19 -2.32
CA LEU A 160 3.56 -11.02 -1.17
C LEU A 160 3.15 -12.45 -1.59
N LEU A 161 2.36 -12.61 -2.65
CA LEU A 161 2.03 -13.92 -3.20
C LEU A 161 3.31 -14.66 -3.61
N LYS A 162 4.23 -14.01 -4.32
CA LYS A 162 5.53 -14.59 -4.68
C LYS A 162 6.36 -14.96 -3.44
N LEU A 163 6.39 -14.09 -2.43
CA LEU A 163 7.11 -14.33 -1.16
C LEU A 163 6.59 -15.58 -0.45
N TYR A 164 5.28 -15.78 -0.45
CA TYR A 164 4.61 -16.90 0.24
C TYR A 164 4.22 -18.05 -0.69
N LYS A 165 4.81 -18.14 -1.90
CA LYS A 165 4.61 -19.26 -2.85
C LYS A 165 3.13 -19.51 -3.16
N ASP A 166 2.41 -18.44 -3.45
CA ASP A 166 0.99 -18.39 -3.77
C ASP A 166 0.06 -18.85 -2.63
N ASP A 167 0.56 -18.92 -1.38
CA ASP A 167 -0.32 -19.06 -0.23
C ASP A 167 -1.09 -17.75 -0.01
N VAL A 168 -2.30 -17.69 -0.54
CA VAL A 168 -3.18 -16.51 -0.48
C VAL A 168 -3.43 -16.07 0.97
N ARG A 169 -3.58 -17.02 1.91
CA ARG A 169 -3.87 -16.68 3.31
C ARG A 169 -2.69 -15.99 3.98
N LEU A 170 -1.47 -16.46 3.71
CA LEU A 170 -0.24 -15.85 4.23
C LEU A 170 0.03 -14.49 3.56
N ALA A 171 -0.19 -14.39 2.24
CA ALA A 171 -0.05 -13.13 1.51
C ALA A 171 -1.03 -12.06 2.04
N LEU A 172 -2.30 -12.41 2.25
CA LEU A 172 -3.30 -11.51 2.84
C LEU A 172 -2.96 -11.12 4.28
N ALA A 173 -2.46 -12.06 5.09
CA ALA A 173 -2.02 -11.76 6.44
C ALA A 173 -0.84 -10.78 6.44
N ALA A 174 0.10 -10.95 5.52
CA ALA A 174 1.24 -10.05 5.34
C ALA A 174 0.81 -8.69 4.78
N TYR A 175 -0.16 -8.64 3.91
CA TYR A 175 -0.74 -7.41 3.40
C TYR A 175 -1.29 -6.54 4.53
N ASN A 176 -2.04 -7.15 5.46
CA ASN A 176 -2.68 -6.46 6.58
C ASN A 176 -1.73 -6.18 7.75
N ALA A 177 -0.89 -7.16 8.15
CA ALA A 177 -0.07 -7.08 9.36
C ALA A 177 1.43 -6.86 9.09
N GLY A 178 1.82 -6.82 7.83
CA GLY A 178 3.21 -6.78 7.40
C GLY A 178 3.89 -8.16 7.36
N PRO A 179 4.84 -8.37 6.44
CA PRO A 179 5.56 -9.65 6.28
C PRO A 179 6.37 -10.03 7.51
N ALA A 180 6.87 -9.06 8.26
CA ALA A 180 7.60 -9.31 9.51
C ALA A 180 6.74 -10.01 10.58
N ALA A 181 5.45 -9.67 10.66
CA ALA A 181 4.53 -10.33 11.59
C ALA A 181 4.30 -11.78 11.17
N VAL A 182 4.09 -12.05 9.88
CA VAL A 182 3.92 -13.42 9.37
C VAL A 182 5.18 -14.26 9.58
N ALA A 183 6.36 -13.69 9.35
CA ALA A 183 7.64 -14.36 9.61
C ALA A 183 7.83 -14.68 11.10
N ARG A 184 7.51 -13.73 11.98
CA ARG A 184 7.61 -13.91 13.46
C ARG A 184 6.76 -15.07 13.96
N TYR A 185 5.54 -15.21 13.45
CA TYR A 185 4.60 -16.23 13.91
C TYR A 185 4.60 -17.49 13.03
N HIS A 186 5.47 -17.54 12.02
CA HIS A 186 5.54 -18.66 11.05
C HIS A 186 4.18 -19.04 10.46
N GLY A 187 3.31 -18.02 10.25
CA GLY A 187 1.94 -18.21 9.79
C GLY A 187 1.10 -16.95 9.96
N VAL A 188 -0.22 -17.09 9.83
CA VAL A 188 -1.15 -15.97 10.09
C VAL A 188 -1.00 -15.54 11.57
N PRO A 189 -0.60 -14.28 11.83
CA PRO A 189 -0.41 -13.80 13.20
C PRO A 189 -1.68 -13.95 14.06
N PRO A 190 -1.57 -14.20 15.37
CA PRO A 190 -2.71 -14.33 16.27
C PRO A 190 -3.37 -12.98 16.60
N TYR A 191 -3.24 -12.00 15.70
CA TYR A 191 -3.92 -10.72 15.80
C TYR A 191 -5.36 -10.86 15.34
N ARG A 192 -6.30 -10.56 16.22
CA ARG A 192 -7.74 -10.68 15.92
C ARG A 192 -8.13 -9.95 14.63
N GLU A 193 -7.58 -8.75 14.42
CA GLU A 193 -7.84 -7.95 13.24
C GLU A 193 -7.39 -8.67 11.97
N THR A 194 -6.14 -9.17 11.95
CA THR A 194 -5.57 -9.86 10.79
C THR A 194 -6.31 -11.17 10.48
N GLN A 195 -6.67 -11.94 11.50
CA GLN A 195 -7.44 -13.17 11.31
C GLN A 195 -8.84 -12.88 10.72
N LEU A 196 -9.52 -11.84 11.22
CA LEU A 196 -10.80 -11.41 10.68
C LEU A 196 -10.68 -10.86 9.27
N TYR A 197 -9.60 -10.12 8.96
CA TYR A 197 -9.31 -9.62 7.63
C TYR A 197 -9.14 -10.75 6.62
N VAL A 198 -8.23 -11.69 6.89
CA VAL A 198 -7.98 -12.86 6.01
C VAL A 198 -9.27 -13.63 5.76
N ASN A 199 -10.04 -13.94 6.82
CA ASN A 199 -11.29 -14.67 6.68
C ASN A 199 -12.33 -13.89 5.86
N ARG A 200 -12.43 -12.57 6.03
CA ARG A 200 -13.35 -11.71 5.30
C ARG A 200 -13.02 -11.67 3.80
N VAL A 201 -11.74 -11.49 3.45
CA VAL A 201 -11.30 -11.47 2.05
C VAL A 201 -11.54 -12.82 1.38
N VAL A 202 -11.17 -13.93 2.03
CA VAL A 202 -11.37 -15.29 1.48
C VAL A 202 -12.85 -15.62 1.31
N ALA A 203 -13.69 -15.28 2.29
CA ALA A 203 -15.13 -15.49 2.18
C ALA A 203 -15.75 -14.68 1.03
N GLU A 204 -15.35 -13.41 0.87
CA GLU A 204 -15.84 -12.56 -0.21
C GLU A 204 -15.36 -13.09 -1.58
N PHE A 205 -14.10 -13.53 -1.68
CA PHE A 205 -13.58 -14.13 -2.91
C PHE A 205 -14.37 -15.37 -3.31
N ASN A 206 -14.61 -16.29 -2.37
CA ASN A 206 -15.40 -17.50 -2.64
C ASN A 206 -16.82 -17.16 -3.08
N ARG A 207 -17.47 -16.16 -2.46
CA ARG A 207 -18.79 -15.68 -2.85
C ARG A 207 -18.81 -15.15 -4.28
N ARG A 208 -17.81 -14.35 -4.67
CA ARG A 208 -17.67 -13.79 -6.02
C ARG A 208 -17.43 -14.87 -7.06
N MET A 209 -16.57 -15.82 -6.77
CA MET A 209 -16.30 -16.97 -7.64
C MET A 209 -17.55 -17.80 -7.89
N ALA A 210 -18.34 -18.07 -6.85
CA ALA A 210 -19.61 -18.80 -7.00
C ALA A 210 -20.63 -18.04 -7.87
N ALA A 211 -20.72 -16.71 -7.72
CA ALA A 211 -21.59 -15.88 -8.54
C ALA A 211 -21.14 -15.88 -10.02
N ARG A 212 -19.85 -15.77 -10.29
CA ARG A 212 -19.29 -15.85 -11.65
C ARG A 212 -19.62 -17.17 -12.33
N THR A 213 -19.39 -18.29 -11.63
CA THR A 213 -19.71 -19.61 -12.16
C THR A 213 -21.20 -19.78 -12.47
N ALA A 214 -22.08 -19.26 -11.60
CA ALA A 214 -23.54 -19.30 -11.83
C ALA A 214 -23.94 -18.50 -13.09
N THR A 215 -23.32 -17.35 -13.33
CA THR A 215 -23.59 -16.52 -14.52
C THR A 215 -23.10 -17.21 -15.80
N ASP A 216 -21.93 -17.84 -15.76
CA ASP A 216 -21.35 -18.57 -16.91
C ASP A 216 -22.19 -19.78 -17.30
N VAL A 217 -22.81 -20.46 -16.33
CA VAL A 217 -23.72 -21.59 -16.58
C VAL A 217 -25.04 -21.10 -17.16
N ALA A 218 -25.56 -19.96 -16.70
CA ALA A 218 -26.83 -19.41 -17.19
C ALA A 218 -26.74 -18.78 -18.61
N SER A 219 -25.52 -18.53 -19.09
CA SER A 219 -25.24 -17.92 -20.41
C SER A 219 -24.99 -18.95 -21.52
N ARG A 220 -25.01 -20.26 -21.21
CA ARG A 220 -24.83 -21.38 -22.12
C ARG A 220 -26.15 -22.04 -22.46
#